data_00105ee4e449c9504be86722e0a9b421
#
_entry.id   00105ee4e449c9504be86722e0a9b421
#
_cell.length_a   1.000
_cell.length_b   1.000
_cell.length_c   1.000
_cell.angle_alpha   90.00
_cell.angle_beta   90.00
_cell.angle_gamma   90.00
#
_symmetry.space_group_name_H-M   'P 1'
#
loop_
_entity.id
_entity.type
_entity.pdbx_description
1 polymer ?
#
loop_
_entity_poly.entity_id
_entity_poly.type
_entity_poly.pdbx_seq_one_letter_code
_entity_poly.pdbx_strand_id
1 'polypeptide(L)'
;LTGWYALHEVDGMVVGAFGDWREAGSWTRFVSKDVQYISMSTQKLINERLEASRLQMEKRREEASTVAQERLESATDAKADHPYLVAKGVKAYGLGEIDGRLQVPICDLEGKVLSTQSIDSSGFKLFQKGGNPVGVHIIGSDTDSVVVCEGYATSASIHEASGLQVYVCFSASSLVKLAPRIAEKIGRRGASLILGADNDEAGLKAVSEALKACPGAVSVTPKGEGQDWNDVFVVDQV
;
A
#
# COMPACT_ATOMS: atom_id res chain seq x y z
N LEU A 1 11.26 0.10 15.96
CA LEU A 1 11.49 -1.27 15.46
C LEU A 1 10.97 -1.33 14.03
N THR A 2 11.87 -1.59 13.08
CA THR A 2 11.56 -1.62 11.65
C THR A 2 11.45 -3.04 11.09
N GLY A 3 11.75 -4.05 11.89
CA GLY A 3 11.74 -5.44 11.51
C GLY A 3 10.50 -6.21 11.98
N TRP A 4 10.24 -7.32 11.33
CA TRP A 4 9.24 -8.31 11.69
C TRP A 4 9.86 -9.69 11.78
N TYR A 5 9.25 -10.57 12.57
CA TYR A 5 9.62 -11.99 12.60
C TYR A 5 8.37 -12.85 12.82
N ALA A 6 8.45 -14.07 12.31
CA ALA A 6 7.50 -15.15 12.58
C ALA A 6 8.31 -16.40 12.93
N LEU A 7 8.17 -16.93 14.13
CA LEU A 7 8.89 -18.11 14.61
C LEU A 7 7.90 -19.17 15.08
N HIS A 8 8.21 -20.41 14.76
CA HIS A 8 7.43 -21.59 15.15
C HIS A 8 8.38 -22.65 15.72
N GLU A 9 7.99 -23.28 16.81
CA GLU A 9 8.70 -24.45 17.33
C GLU A 9 8.08 -25.72 16.75
N VAL A 10 8.92 -26.56 16.17
CA VAL A 10 8.54 -27.84 15.56
C VAL A 10 9.61 -28.86 15.91
N ASP A 11 9.24 -29.92 16.64
CA ASP A 11 10.14 -31.02 17.07
C ASP A 11 11.42 -30.53 17.78
N GLY A 12 11.30 -29.52 18.65
CA GLY A 12 12.43 -28.93 19.36
C GLY A 12 13.36 -28.10 18.49
N MET A 13 12.93 -27.72 17.29
CA MET A 13 13.59 -26.75 16.42
C MET A 13 12.74 -25.49 16.32
N VAL A 14 13.41 -24.34 16.28
CA VAL A 14 12.74 -23.09 15.93
C VAL A 14 12.96 -22.82 14.45
N VAL A 15 11.86 -22.73 13.72
CA VAL A 15 11.84 -22.39 12.28
C VAL A 15 11.04 -21.11 12.08
N GLY A 16 11.45 -20.29 11.13
CA GLY A 16 10.70 -19.06 10.86
C GLY A 16 11.32 -18.20 9.80
N ALA A 17 10.89 -16.95 9.79
CA ALA A 17 11.41 -15.93 8.92
C ALA A 17 11.44 -14.58 9.64
N PHE A 18 12.32 -13.72 9.23
CA PHE A 18 12.40 -12.34 9.67
C PHE A 18 12.76 -11.42 8.50
N GLY A 19 12.38 -10.17 8.60
CA GLY A 19 12.67 -9.18 7.57
C GLY A 19 12.51 -7.76 8.09
N ASP A 20 12.90 -6.78 7.28
CA ASP A 20 12.70 -5.36 7.55
C ASP A 20 11.50 -4.86 6.73
N TRP A 21 10.63 -4.06 7.34
CA TRP A 21 9.48 -3.45 6.67
C TRP A 21 9.89 -2.47 5.56
N ARG A 22 11.11 -1.90 5.68
CA ARG A 22 11.68 -0.96 4.70
C ARG A 22 12.23 -1.65 3.46
N GLU A 23 12.58 -2.93 3.56
CA GLU A 23 13.08 -3.71 2.43
C GLU A 23 11.94 -4.50 1.80
N ALA A 24 11.39 -3.97 0.71
CA ALA A 24 10.28 -4.59 -0.01
C ALA A 24 10.66 -5.99 -0.48
N GLY A 25 9.99 -6.99 0.10
CA GLY A 25 10.11 -8.39 -0.34
C GLY A 25 11.33 -9.15 0.17
N SER A 26 12.25 -8.53 0.91
CA SER A 26 13.38 -9.24 1.53
C SER A 26 12.95 -9.87 2.85
N TRP A 27 13.22 -11.15 2.96
CA TRP A 27 13.07 -11.89 4.21
C TRP A 27 14.10 -13.02 4.28
N THR A 28 14.54 -13.32 5.49
CA THR A 28 15.52 -14.37 5.74
C THR A 28 14.82 -15.53 6.46
N ARG A 29 14.99 -16.73 5.91
CA ARG A 29 14.58 -17.95 6.60
C ARG A 29 15.53 -18.24 7.74
N PHE A 30 14.98 -18.60 8.88
CA PHE A 30 15.74 -19.02 10.06
C PHE A 30 15.39 -20.45 10.43
N VAL A 31 16.41 -21.22 10.79
CA VAL A 31 16.29 -22.56 11.37
C VAL A 31 17.34 -22.66 12.50
N SER A 32 16.92 -23.01 13.71
CA SER A 32 17.77 -22.96 14.91
C SER A 32 18.84 -24.07 15.01
N LYS A 33 18.80 -25.04 14.13
CA LYS A 33 19.80 -26.13 14.05
C LYS A 33 20.27 -26.30 12.62
N ASP A 34 21.54 -26.56 12.41
CA ASP A 34 22.09 -27.01 11.13
C ASP A 34 21.52 -28.40 10.81
N VAL A 35 20.39 -28.45 10.13
CA VAL A 35 19.74 -29.68 9.77
C VAL A 35 20.07 -29.98 8.30
N GLN A 36 21.02 -30.87 8.08
CA GLN A 36 21.30 -31.39 6.73
C GLN A 36 20.11 -32.20 6.17
N TYR A 37 19.19 -32.65 7.05
CA TYR A 37 18.03 -33.44 6.65
C TYR A 37 16.84 -33.20 7.56
N ILE A 38 15.75 -32.69 7.01
CA ILE A 38 14.44 -32.59 7.69
C ILE A 38 13.65 -33.85 7.30
N SER A 39 13.19 -34.63 8.29
CA SER A 39 12.37 -35.81 8.01
C SER A 39 11.08 -35.45 7.26
N MET A 40 10.55 -36.36 6.46
CA MET A 40 9.29 -36.15 5.76
C MET A 40 8.12 -35.85 6.73
N SER A 41 8.13 -36.45 7.92
CA SER A 41 7.15 -36.18 8.97
C SER A 41 7.25 -34.75 9.52
N THR A 42 8.47 -34.28 9.78
CA THR A 42 8.71 -32.91 10.24
C THR A 42 8.36 -31.89 9.15
N GLN A 43 8.70 -32.18 7.89
CA GLN A 43 8.30 -31.31 6.76
C GLN A 43 6.77 -31.20 6.61
N LYS A 44 6.05 -32.32 6.78
CA LYS A 44 4.58 -32.34 6.77
C LYS A 44 4.02 -31.48 7.89
N LEU A 45 4.53 -31.61 9.10
CA LEU A 45 4.08 -30.83 10.27
C LEU A 45 4.34 -29.31 10.09
N ILE A 46 5.49 -28.94 9.49
CA ILE A 46 5.79 -27.55 9.13
C ILE A 46 4.76 -27.01 8.13
N ASN A 47 4.47 -27.79 7.08
CA ASN A 47 3.50 -27.37 6.06
C ASN A 47 2.09 -27.22 6.64
N GLU A 48 1.65 -28.14 7.49
CA GLU A 48 0.35 -28.06 8.19
C GLU A 48 0.24 -26.81 9.07
N ARG A 49 1.32 -26.46 9.80
CA ARG A 49 1.34 -25.25 10.63
C ARG A 49 1.36 -23.97 9.79
N LEU A 50 2.11 -23.94 8.70
CA LEU A 50 2.12 -22.81 7.77
C LEU A 50 0.74 -22.60 7.14
N GLU A 51 0.07 -23.67 6.74
CA GLU A 51 -1.29 -23.61 6.19
C GLU A 51 -2.30 -23.14 7.23
N ALA A 52 -2.26 -23.65 8.44
CA ALA A 52 -3.12 -23.19 9.54
C ALA A 52 -2.90 -21.70 9.86
N SER A 53 -1.63 -21.25 9.87
CA SER A 53 -1.30 -19.83 10.06
C SER A 53 -1.82 -18.95 8.92
N ARG A 54 -1.72 -19.42 7.67
CA ARG A 54 -2.27 -18.74 6.48
C ARG A 54 -3.78 -18.57 6.58
N LEU A 55 -4.49 -19.65 6.87
CA LEU A 55 -5.95 -19.64 7.04
C LEU A 55 -6.40 -18.71 8.18
N GLN A 56 -5.66 -18.72 9.30
CA GLN A 56 -5.96 -17.80 10.41
C GLN A 56 -5.73 -16.33 10.01
N MET A 57 -4.69 -16.05 9.22
CA MET A 57 -4.42 -14.70 8.72
C MET A 57 -5.51 -14.26 7.73
N GLU A 58 -5.93 -15.13 6.82
CA GLU A 58 -7.01 -14.85 5.86
C GLU A 58 -8.33 -14.54 6.61
N LYS A 59 -8.68 -15.34 7.61
CA LYS A 59 -9.86 -15.08 8.45
C LYS A 59 -9.79 -13.72 9.15
N ARG A 60 -8.64 -13.39 9.76
CA ARG A 60 -8.45 -12.07 10.39
C ARG A 60 -8.57 -10.91 9.40
N ARG A 61 -8.08 -11.09 8.18
CA ARG A 61 -8.21 -10.07 7.11
C ARG A 61 -9.65 -9.90 6.67
N GLU A 62 -10.42 -11.00 6.59
CA GLU A 62 -11.83 -10.92 6.23
C GLU A 62 -12.64 -10.22 7.33
N GLU A 63 -12.42 -10.58 8.61
CA GLU A 63 -13.03 -9.88 9.75
C GLU A 63 -12.67 -8.38 9.74
N ALA A 64 -11.40 -8.05 9.48
CA ALA A 64 -10.97 -6.65 9.40
C ALA A 64 -11.56 -5.92 8.19
N SER A 65 -11.76 -6.60 7.06
CA SER A 65 -12.45 -6.06 5.88
C SER A 65 -13.90 -5.68 6.20
N THR A 66 -14.63 -6.54 6.91
CA THR A 66 -16.00 -6.25 7.36
C THR A 66 -16.03 -5.02 8.27
N VAL A 67 -15.14 -4.96 9.27
CA VAL A 67 -15.04 -3.79 10.16
C VAL A 67 -14.67 -2.51 9.40
N ALA A 68 -13.80 -2.62 8.38
CA ALA A 68 -13.44 -1.48 7.52
C ALA A 68 -14.65 -0.95 6.74
N GLN A 69 -15.46 -1.86 6.19
CA GLN A 69 -16.66 -1.51 5.44
C GLN A 69 -17.69 -0.82 6.35
N GLU A 70 -18.02 -1.41 7.50
CA GLU A 70 -18.92 -0.80 8.49
C GLU A 70 -18.45 0.58 8.94
N ARG A 71 -17.13 0.75 9.14
CA ARG A 71 -16.52 2.03 9.47
C ARG A 71 -16.74 3.07 8.37
N LEU A 72 -16.52 2.70 7.11
CA LEU A 72 -16.72 3.62 5.97
C LEU A 72 -18.19 3.96 5.77
N GLU A 73 -19.11 3.02 5.98
CA GLU A 73 -20.55 3.26 5.92
C GLU A 73 -21.04 4.19 7.03
N SER A 74 -20.39 4.19 8.20
CA SER A 74 -20.70 5.09 9.32
C SER A 74 -20.02 6.46 9.22
N ALA A 75 -19.05 6.62 8.32
CA ALA A 75 -18.33 7.87 8.14
C ALA A 75 -19.22 8.92 7.44
N THR A 76 -19.05 10.16 7.83
CA THR A 76 -19.55 11.29 7.05
C THR A 76 -18.56 11.62 5.93
N ASP A 77 -19.02 12.34 4.89
CA ASP A 77 -18.08 12.86 3.90
C ASP A 77 -17.02 13.74 4.56
N ALA A 78 -15.77 13.58 4.15
CA ALA A 78 -14.67 14.36 4.68
C ALA A 78 -14.85 15.84 4.34
N LYS A 79 -14.71 16.70 5.36
CA LYS A 79 -14.86 18.15 5.21
C LYS A 79 -13.67 18.75 4.47
N ALA A 80 -13.94 19.72 3.60
CA ALA A 80 -12.91 20.42 2.84
C ALA A 80 -11.94 21.22 3.74
N ASP A 81 -12.38 21.62 4.93
CA ASP A 81 -11.60 22.36 5.91
C ASP A 81 -10.85 21.46 6.91
N HIS A 82 -10.82 20.15 6.69
CA HIS A 82 -10.02 19.25 7.52
C HIS A 82 -8.54 19.68 7.50
N PRO A 83 -7.89 19.87 8.68
CA PRO A 83 -6.56 20.49 8.76
C PRO A 83 -5.49 19.84 7.90
N TYR A 84 -5.52 18.51 7.76
CA TYR A 84 -4.59 17.82 6.88
C TYR A 84 -4.78 18.19 5.41
N LEU A 85 -6.03 18.26 4.92
CA LEU A 85 -6.33 18.61 3.53
C LEU A 85 -5.93 20.05 3.23
N VAL A 86 -6.23 20.95 4.15
CA VAL A 86 -5.81 22.37 4.05
C VAL A 86 -4.30 22.50 4.05
N ALA A 87 -3.58 21.82 4.96
CA ALA A 87 -2.13 21.86 5.02
C ALA A 87 -1.46 21.28 3.77
N LYS A 88 -2.11 20.30 3.12
CA LYS A 88 -1.62 19.68 1.88
C LYS A 88 -2.15 20.35 0.60
N GLY A 89 -3.05 21.32 0.72
CA GLY A 89 -3.64 22.06 -0.41
C GLY A 89 -4.44 21.16 -1.36
N VAL A 90 -5.02 20.05 -0.90
CA VAL A 90 -5.74 19.07 -1.72
C VAL A 90 -7.15 18.83 -1.24
N LYS A 91 -8.00 18.33 -2.14
CA LYS A 91 -9.40 17.98 -1.86
C LYS A 91 -9.54 16.56 -1.31
N ALA A 92 -10.73 16.29 -0.74
CA ALA A 92 -11.12 14.96 -0.27
C ALA A 92 -11.74 14.15 -1.41
N TYR A 93 -10.96 13.28 -2.05
CA TYR A 93 -11.45 12.39 -3.09
C TYR A 93 -11.83 11.03 -2.49
N GLY A 94 -13.13 10.78 -2.30
CA GLY A 94 -13.64 9.51 -1.78
C GLY A 94 -13.21 9.20 -0.34
N LEU A 95 -12.97 10.23 0.47
CA LEU A 95 -12.61 10.08 1.87
C LEU A 95 -13.84 10.23 2.76
N GLY A 96 -13.93 9.38 3.79
CA GLY A 96 -14.81 9.59 4.92
C GLY A 96 -14.12 10.32 6.06
N GLU A 97 -14.91 10.78 7.04
CA GLU A 97 -14.42 11.38 8.29
C GLU A 97 -15.15 10.78 9.50
N ILE A 98 -14.39 10.37 10.51
CA ILE A 98 -14.89 9.89 11.81
C ILE A 98 -14.04 10.54 12.91
N ASP A 99 -14.68 11.20 13.86
CA ASP A 99 -14.04 11.83 15.02
C ASP A 99 -12.84 12.72 14.63
N GLY A 100 -12.99 13.52 13.56
CA GLY A 100 -11.96 14.41 13.06
C GLY A 100 -10.74 13.70 12.44
N ARG A 101 -10.90 12.44 12.06
CA ARG A 101 -9.89 11.67 11.32
C ARG A 101 -10.41 11.28 9.96
N LEU A 102 -9.66 11.56 8.92
CA LEU A 102 -9.96 11.08 7.58
C LEU A 102 -9.84 9.55 7.55
N GLN A 103 -10.74 8.91 6.80
CA GLN A 103 -10.72 7.50 6.52
C GLN A 103 -10.49 7.31 5.02
N VAL A 104 -9.33 6.81 4.66
CA VAL A 104 -8.98 6.49 3.27
C VAL A 104 -9.29 5.01 3.04
N PRO A 105 -10.25 4.65 2.19
CA PRO A 105 -10.51 3.26 1.84
C PRO A 105 -9.29 2.60 1.21
N ILE A 106 -9.00 1.36 1.60
CA ILE A 106 -8.02 0.51 0.93
C ILE A 106 -8.79 -0.64 0.31
N CYS A 107 -8.87 -0.65 -1.02
CA CYS A 107 -9.65 -1.63 -1.78
C CYS A 107 -8.76 -2.54 -2.60
N ASP A 108 -9.27 -3.71 -3.00
CA ASP A 108 -8.66 -4.45 -4.10
C ASP A 108 -8.94 -3.74 -5.45
N LEU A 109 -8.42 -4.31 -6.53
CA LEU A 109 -8.62 -3.73 -7.86
C LEU A 109 -10.04 -3.87 -8.38
N GLU A 110 -10.86 -4.69 -7.77
CA GLU A 110 -12.28 -4.93 -8.08
C GLU A 110 -13.20 -4.04 -7.23
N GLY A 111 -12.65 -3.27 -6.27
CA GLY A 111 -13.38 -2.31 -5.44
C GLY A 111 -13.85 -2.88 -4.09
N LYS A 112 -13.52 -4.14 -3.75
CA LYS A 112 -13.80 -4.69 -2.42
C LYS A 112 -12.93 -3.99 -1.38
N VAL A 113 -13.54 -3.49 -0.31
CA VAL A 113 -12.82 -2.90 0.83
C VAL A 113 -12.01 -3.98 1.54
N LEU A 114 -10.71 -3.74 1.72
CA LEU A 114 -9.77 -4.63 2.42
C LEU A 114 -9.40 -4.10 3.81
N SER A 115 -9.34 -2.78 3.94
CA SER A 115 -8.87 -2.08 5.14
C SER A 115 -9.16 -0.59 5.03
N THR A 116 -8.71 0.19 6.02
CA THR A 116 -8.64 1.66 5.96
C THR A 116 -7.29 2.16 6.44
N GLN A 117 -6.89 3.33 5.94
CA GLN A 117 -5.86 4.17 6.55
C GLN A 117 -6.55 5.40 7.16
N SER A 118 -6.38 5.64 8.45
CA SER A 118 -6.83 6.88 9.08
C SER A 118 -5.71 7.92 9.07
N ILE A 119 -6.07 9.20 8.84
CA ILE A 119 -5.15 10.34 8.88
C ILE A 119 -5.74 11.36 9.85
N ASP A 120 -4.98 11.77 10.86
CA ASP A 120 -5.44 12.79 11.79
C ASP A 120 -5.09 14.22 11.32
N SER A 121 -5.50 15.20 12.10
CA SER A 121 -5.28 16.64 11.82
C SER A 121 -3.79 17.02 11.72
N SER A 122 -2.89 16.25 12.34
CA SER A 122 -1.43 16.46 12.26
C SER A 122 -0.80 15.79 11.03
N GLY A 123 -1.56 14.96 10.30
CA GLY A 123 -1.07 14.15 9.20
C GLY A 123 -0.50 12.79 9.62
N PHE A 124 -0.63 12.40 10.89
CA PHE A 124 -0.23 11.08 11.35
C PHE A 124 -1.17 10.02 10.75
N LYS A 125 -0.56 9.02 10.10
CA LYS A 125 -1.24 7.96 9.37
C LYS A 125 -1.19 6.65 10.13
N LEU A 126 -2.33 5.97 10.22
CA LEU A 126 -2.44 4.68 10.89
C LEU A 126 -3.28 3.70 10.06
N PHE A 127 -2.72 2.54 9.76
CA PHE A 127 -3.47 1.44 9.15
C PHE A 127 -4.36 0.75 10.18
N GLN A 128 -5.52 0.31 9.73
CA GLN A 128 -6.42 -0.50 10.55
C GLN A 128 -5.73 -1.81 10.96
N LYS A 129 -5.77 -2.10 12.26
CA LYS A 129 -5.16 -3.33 12.81
C LYS A 129 -5.83 -4.60 12.24
N GLY A 130 -5.01 -5.53 11.77
CA GLY A 130 -5.46 -6.81 11.20
C GLY A 130 -5.91 -6.73 9.74
N GLY A 131 -6.11 -5.53 9.18
CA GLY A 131 -6.48 -5.34 7.79
C GLY A 131 -5.33 -5.63 6.83
N ASN A 132 -5.67 -5.83 5.55
CA ASN A 132 -4.68 -5.95 4.50
C ASN A 132 -4.28 -4.56 3.98
N PRO A 133 -3.04 -4.08 4.21
CA PRO A 133 -2.61 -2.78 3.74
C PRO A 133 -2.24 -2.77 2.24
N VAL A 134 -2.20 -3.94 1.59
CA VAL A 134 -1.87 -4.07 0.16
C VAL A 134 -3.15 -3.96 -0.65
N GLY A 135 -3.44 -2.77 -1.09
CA GLY A 135 -4.60 -2.42 -1.89
C GLY A 135 -4.44 -1.01 -2.46
N VAL A 136 -5.48 -0.50 -3.06
CA VAL A 136 -5.51 0.81 -3.72
C VAL A 136 -6.62 1.69 -3.20
N HIS A 137 -6.42 3.00 -3.30
CA HIS A 137 -7.48 3.99 -3.35
C HIS A 137 -7.41 4.68 -4.71
N ILE A 138 -8.55 4.88 -5.38
CA ILE A 138 -8.56 5.41 -6.74
C ILE A 138 -9.11 6.83 -6.70
N ILE A 139 -8.37 7.78 -7.29
CA ILE A 139 -8.77 9.18 -7.45
C ILE A 139 -9.06 9.44 -8.92
N GLY A 140 -10.21 10.03 -9.19
CA GLY A 140 -10.66 10.34 -10.55
C GLY A 140 -11.28 9.15 -11.27
N SER A 141 -11.74 9.40 -12.50
CA SER A 141 -12.34 8.43 -13.41
C SER A 141 -11.30 7.96 -14.45
N ASP A 142 -11.69 6.99 -15.24
CA ASP A 142 -10.83 6.38 -16.28
C ASP A 142 -10.24 7.40 -17.25
N THR A 143 -8.95 7.32 -17.49
CA THR A 143 -8.17 8.14 -18.43
C THR A 143 -7.25 7.26 -19.29
N ASP A 144 -6.75 7.80 -20.41
CA ASP A 144 -5.84 7.09 -21.33
C ASP A 144 -4.43 6.90 -20.72
N SER A 145 -4.10 7.65 -19.69
CA SER A 145 -2.90 7.45 -18.87
C SER A 145 -3.30 7.41 -17.40
N VAL A 146 -2.70 6.51 -16.65
CA VAL A 146 -2.99 6.28 -15.23
C VAL A 146 -1.71 6.44 -14.44
N VAL A 147 -1.77 7.19 -13.34
CA VAL A 147 -0.63 7.36 -12.45
C VAL A 147 -0.78 6.45 -11.22
N VAL A 148 0.34 5.89 -10.77
CA VAL A 148 0.41 5.11 -9.52
C VAL A 148 1.40 5.77 -8.59
N CYS A 149 0.97 6.11 -7.37
CA CYS A 149 1.79 6.78 -6.36
C CYS A 149 1.67 6.10 -5.01
N GLU A 150 2.53 6.49 -4.08
CA GLU A 150 2.53 5.96 -2.72
C GLU A 150 1.46 6.62 -1.85
N GLY A 151 1.51 7.93 -1.68
CA GLY A 151 0.75 8.67 -0.69
C GLY A 151 -0.52 9.33 -1.22
N TYR A 152 -1.53 9.51 -0.33
CA TYR A 152 -2.79 10.18 -0.71
C TYR A 152 -2.56 11.62 -1.19
N ALA A 153 -1.83 12.46 -0.42
CA ALA A 153 -1.63 13.87 -0.80
C ALA A 153 -0.90 14.00 -2.14
N THR A 154 0.19 13.26 -2.33
CA THR A 154 0.93 13.15 -3.59
C THR A 154 -0.01 12.81 -4.76
N SER A 155 -0.86 11.79 -4.56
CA SER A 155 -1.81 11.33 -5.58
C SER A 155 -2.90 12.35 -5.90
N ALA A 156 -3.45 13.00 -4.86
CA ALA A 156 -4.45 14.05 -5.03
C ALA A 156 -3.89 15.27 -5.77
N SER A 157 -2.65 15.69 -5.44
CA SER A 157 -1.94 16.77 -6.14
C SER A 157 -1.73 16.47 -7.62
N ILE A 158 -1.30 15.25 -7.95
CA ILE A 158 -1.12 14.85 -9.36
C ILE A 158 -2.47 14.85 -10.08
N HIS A 159 -3.52 14.33 -9.44
CA HIS A 159 -4.86 14.36 -10.03
C HIS A 159 -5.34 15.80 -10.30
N GLU A 160 -5.20 16.68 -9.32
CA GLU A 160 -5.65 18.09 -9.44
C GLU A 160 -4.88 18.86 -10.52
N ALA A 161 -3.57 18.60 -10.65
CA ALA A 161 -2.74 19.23 -11.67
C ALA A 161 -2.95 18.68 -13.09
N SER A 162 -3.25 17.38 -13.23
CA SER A 162 -3.24 16.69 -14.52
C SER A 162 -4.62 16.23 -15.01
N GLY A 163 -5.59 16.08 -14.12
CA GLY A 163 -6.87 15.43 -14.41
C GLY A 163 -6.79 13.91 -14.61
N LEU A 164 -5.60 13.30 -14.50
CA LEU A 164 -5.42 11.87 -14.70
C LEU A 164 -6.02 11.05 -13.55
N GLN A 165 -6.43 9.83 -13.86
CA GLN A 165 -6.75 8.85 -12.82
C GLN A 165 -5.48 8.46 -12.06
N VAL A 166 -5.56 8.43 -10.72
CA VAL A 166 -4.43 8.09 -9.86
C VAL A 166 -4.79 6.96 -8.89
N TYR A 167 -3.90 5.98 -8.80
CA TYR A 167 -3.97 4.88 -7.85
C TYR A 167 -3.01 5.15 -6.69
N VAL A 168 -3.54 5.30 -5.49
CA VAL A 168 -2.78 5.41 -4.24
C VAL A 168 -2.46 4.00 -3.75
N CYS A 169 -1.19 3.65 -3.56
CA CYS A 169 -0.76 2.31 -3.12
C CYS A 169 -0.33 2.25 -1.65
N PHE A 170 -0.33 3.37 -0.91
CA PHE A 170 -0.08 3.50 0.53
C PHE A 170 1.35 3.20 1.01
N SER A 171 2.18 2.53 0.22
CA SER A 171 3.58 2.28 0.53
C SER A 171 4.38 1.88 -0.70
N ALA A 172 5.70 2.13 -0.69
CA ALA A 172 6.64 1.70 -1.71
C ALA A 172 6.53 0.19 -2.00
N SER A 173 6.44 -0.64 -0.96
CA SER A 173 6.31 -2.09 -1.10
C SER A 173 4.97 -2.53 -1.72
N SER A 174 3.89 -1.82 -1.45
CA SER A 174 2.59 -2.06 -2.08
C SER A 174 2.60 -1.62 -3.54
N LEU A 175 3.23 -0.49 -3.85
CA LEU A 175 3.39 0.00 -5.23
C LEU A 175 4.08 -1.06 -6.11
N VAL A 176 5.22 -1.61 -5.67
CA VAL A 176 5.94 -2.67 -6.40
C VAL A 176 5.05 -3.89 -6.67
N LYS A 177 4.25 -4.31 -5.69
CA LYS A 177 3.36 -5.49 -5.82
C LYS A 177 2.14 -5.23 -6.71
N LEU A 178 1.62 -3.99 -6.69
CA LEU A 178 0.36 -3.66 -7.34
C LEU A 178 0.56 -3.11 -8.76
N ALA A 179 1.68 -2.44 -9.06
CA ALA A 179 1.93 -1.85 -10.37
C ALA A 179 1.75 -2.83 -11.54
N PRO A 180 2.26 -4.09 -11.52
CA PRO A 180 2.04 -5.03 -12.60
C PRO A 180 0.57 -5.42 -12.77
N ARG A 181 -0.17 -5.56 -11.67
CA ARG A 181 -1.59 -5.89 -11.69
C ARG A 181 -2.44 -4.73 -12.19
N ILE A 182 -2.07 -3.50 -11.82
CA ILE A 182 -2.69 -2.28 -12.33
C ILE A 182 -2.41 -2.15 -13.82
N ALA A 183 -1.15 -2.34 -14.25
CA ALA A 183 -0.77 -2.33 -15.66
C ALA A 183 -1.60 -3.31 -16.50
N GLU A 184 -1.79 -4.54 -16.04
CA GLU A 184 -2.66 -5.52 -16.69
C GLU A 184 -4.10 -5.05 -16.78
N LYS A 185 -4.65 -4.53 -15.66
CA LYS A 185 -6.04 -4.05 -15.60
C LYS A 185 -6.29 -2.91 -16.58
N ILE A 186 -5.45 -1.87 -16.55
CA ILE A 186 -5.63 -0.68 -17.40
C ILE A 186 -5.25 -0.97 -18.86
N GLY A 187 -4.31 -1.87 -19.11
CA GLY A 187 -3.90 -2.31 -20.44
C GLY A 187 -5.04 -2.95 -21.23
N ARG A 188 -6.01 -3.57 -20.57
CA ARG A 188 -7.23 -4.12 -21.21
C ARG A 188 -8.08 -3.05 -21.91
N ARG A 189 -7.96 -1.79 -21.49
CA ARG A 189 -8.63 -0.63 -22.13
C ARG A 189 -7.67 0.25 -22.92
N GLY A 190 -6.41 -0.17 -23.11
CA GLY A 190 -5.39 0.55 -23.89
C GLY A 190 -4.73 1.71 -23.16
N ALA A 191 -4.94 1.84 -21.84
CA ALA A 191 -4.34 2.93 -21.07
C ALA A 191 -2.87 2.66 -20.73
N SER A 192 -2.07 3.73 -20.63
CA SER A 192 -0.66 3.71 -20.30
C SER A 192 -0.43 3.88 -18.80
N LEU A 193 0.62 3.25 -18.25
CA LEU A 193 1.01 3.35 -16.84
C LEU A 193 2.13 4.36 -16.63
N ILE A 194 1.94 5.24 -15.67
CA ILE A 194 2.95 6.19 -15.18
C ILE A 194 3.19 5.90 -13.70
N LEU A 195 4.44 5.74 -13.30
CA LEU A 195 4.83 5.56 -11.90
C LEU A 195 5.33 6.90 -11.35
N GLY A 196 4.56 7.47 -10.42
CA GLY A 196 4.89 8.72 -9.71
C GLY A 196 5.72 8.40 -8.47
N ALA A 197 7.04 8.60 -8.57
CA ALA A 197 7.95 8.41 -7.44
C ALA A 197 8.06 9.68 -6.59
N ASP A 198 8.22 9.49 -5.29
CA ASP A 198 8.81 10.51 -4.42
C ASP A 198 10.33 10.51 -4.66
N ASN A 199 10.99 11.68 -4.63
CA ASN A 199 12.42 11.79 -4.91
C ASN A 199 13.26 11.49 -3.66
N ASP A 200 13.07 10.29 -3.10
CA ASP A 200 13.88 9.73 -2.03
C ASP A 200 14.37 8.32 -2.40
N GLU A 201 15.29 7.78 -1.62
CA GLU A 201 15.92 6.48 -1.89
C GLU A 201 14.87 5.35 -1.98
N ALA A 202 13.86 5.36 -1.11
CA ALA A 202 12.83 4.32 -1.05
C ALA A 202 11.89 4.39 -2.26
N GLY A 203 11.42 5.58 -2.63
CA GLY A 203 10.56 5.82 -3.79
C GLY A 203 11.26 5.49 -5.11
N LEU A 204 12.48 5.95 -5.29
CA LEU A 204 13.28 5.66 -6.48
C LEU A 204 13.56 4.17 -6.65
N LYS A 205 13.91 3.47 -5.57
CA LYS A 205 14.12 2.02 -5.57
C LYS A 205 12.83 1.28 -5.93
N ALA A 206 11.71 1.64 -5.31
CA ALA A 206 10.42 0.99 -5.58
C ALA A 206 9.99 1.16 -7.04
N VAL A 207 10.10 2.36 -7.59
CA VAL A 207 9.76 2.63 -8.99
C VAL A 207 10.70 1.89 -9.94
N SER A 208 12.01 1.84 -9.65
CA SER A 208 12.97 1.06 -10.45
C SER A 208 12.61 -0.45 -10.48
N GLU A 209 12.15 -1.00 -9.36
CA GLU A 209 11.69 -2.40 -9.29
C GLU A 209 10.37 -2.60 -10.05
N ALA A 210 9.42 -1.69 -9.89
CA ALA A 210 8.13 -1.77 -10.58
C ALA A 210 8.27 -1.65 -12.11
N LEU A 211 9.17 -0.79 -12.62
CA LEU A 211 9.45 -0.66 -14.04
C LEU A 211 9.95 -1.97 -14.68
N LYS A 212 10.76 -2.76 -13.96
CA LYS A 212 11.21 -4.07 -14.46
C LYS A 212 10.06 -5.04 -14.68
N ALA A 213 9.00 -4.92 -13.88
CA ALA A 213 7.82 -5.78 -13.96
C ALA A 213 6.70 -5.22 -14.85
N CYS A 214 6.82 -3.97 -15.32
CA CYS A 214 5.81 -3.28 -16.12
C CYS A 214 6.42 -2.76 -17.44
N PRO A 215 6.66 -3.61 -18.45
CA PRO A 215 7.18 -3.18 -19.73
C PRO A 215 6.27 -2.12 -20.37
N GLY A 216 6.85 -1.01 -20.81
CA GLY A 216 6.12 0.12 -21.41
C GLY A 216 5.61 1.16 -20.40
N ALA A 217 5.73 0.95 -19.10
CA ALA A 217 5.51 1.98 -18.11
C ALA A 217 6.63 3.03 -18.13
N VAL A 218 6.29 4.27 -17.80
CA VAL A 218 7.26 5.37 -17.60
C VAL A 218 7.23 5.82 -16.15
N SER A 219 8.28 6.49 -15.70
CA SER A 219 8.31 7.08 -14.36
C SER A 219 8.49 8.58 -14.42
N VAL A 220 7.93 9.26 -13.43
CA VAL A 220 8.08 10.68 -13.20
C VAL A 220 8.48 10.92 -11.74
N THR A 221 9.38 11.87 -11.52
CA THR A 221 9.94 12.18 -10.21
C THR A 221 10.11 13.70 -10.07
N PRO A 222 9.80 14.31 -8.90
CA PRO A 222 10.12 15.71 -8.62
C PRO A 222 11.61 16.01 -8.83
N LYS A 223 11.96 17.25 -9.16
CA LYS A 223 13.36 17.62 -9.42
C LYS A 223 14.20 17.76 -8.16
N GLY A 224 13.60 18.21 -7.06
CA GLY A 224 14.30 18.42 -5.80
C GLY A 224 14.47 17.12 -5.01
N GLU A 225 15.67 16.88 -4.49
CA GLU A 225 15.95 15.75 -3.61
C GLU A 225 15.07 15.80 -2.35
N GLY A 226 14.48 14.67 -1.97
CA GLY A 226 13.58 14.56 -0.83
C GLY A 226 12.18 15.13 -1.04
N GLN A 227 11.84 15.69 -2.22
CA GLN A 227 10.52 16.20 -2.53
C GLN A 227 9.55 15.10 -2.97
N ASP A 228 8.28 15.29 -2.61
CA ASP A 228 7.15 14.58 -3.22
C ASP A 228 6.38 15.50 -4.20
N TRP A 229 5.41 14.97 -4.93
CA TRP A 229 4.62 15.77 -5.89
C TRP A 229 3.64 16.73 -5.19
N ASN A 230 3.31 16.54 -3.93
CA ASN A 230 2.55 17.51 -3.15
C ASN A 230 3.40 18.77 -2.83
N ASP A 231 4.69 18.58 -2.53
CA ASP A 231 5.60 19.71 -2.30
C ASP A 231 5.70 20.61 -3.54
N VAL A 232 5.80 20.01 -4.73
CA VAL A 232 5.82 20.74 -6.01
C VAL A 232 4.50 21.46 -6.24
N PHE A 233 3.38 20.76 -6.05
CA PHE A 233 2.03 21.29 -6.29
C PHE A 233 1.69 22.49 -5.41
N VAL A 234 2.05 22.45 -4.13
CA VAL A 234 1.78 23.57 -3.19
C VAL A 234 2.58 24.81 -3.56
N VAL A 235 3.83 24.65 -4.01
CA VAL A 235 4.66 25.80 -4.44
C VAL A 235 4.08 26.48 -5.69
N ASP A 236 3.52 25.73 -6.61
CA ASP A 236 2.95 26.27 -7.87
C ASP A 236 1.60 26.97 -7.67
N GLN A 237 0.97 26.87 -6.47
CA GLN A 237 -0.29 27.55 -6.14
C GLN A 237 -0.08 28.91 -5.44
N VAL A 238 1.15 29.26 -5.05
CA VAL A 238 1.51 30.51 -4.38
C VAL A 238 2.10 31.48 -5.40
#